data_0bb061e9f27dfd855da5e360ac3890dc
#
_entry.id   0bb061e9f27dfd855da5e360ac3890dc
#
_cell.length_a   1.000
_cell.length_b   1.000
_cell.length_c   1.000
_cell.angle_alpha   90.00
_cell.angle_beta   90.00
_cell.angle_gamma   90.00
#
_symmetry.space_group_name_H-M   'P 1'
#
loop_
_entity.id
_entity.type
_entity.pdbx_description
1 polymer ?
#
loop_
_entity_poly.entity_id
_entity_poly.type
_entity_poly.pdbx_seq_one_letter_code
_entity_poly.pdbx_strand_id
1 'polypeptide(L)'
;MGHRMSDLDAVGSAIGVLRICKMCDVPAVIAINSEATLAGPLLKTFLDAGEGHDFIAPDQTLDVITPNTLLIVVDTYQKRLLESQQIYEKCKRVVVIDHHRMAVGHIDNPTLIYHEPYASSASELVCELLQFMPKENNITPLEAQALLAGIMLDTRSFALHVGVRTFEAAAWLRSRGAQTADTKLLFNTSKEEYEARAHIVESAYIYKGCAIALSEELDAGMNVVLPMAANDLLTINGVDASFVAVAKNGGVNISARSMGALNVQVILEPLGGGGHLMMAGAQLHDCTLQDAETRIREQIDIYRAAQAAQQDAAR
;
A
#
# COMPACT_ATOMS: atom_id res chain seq x y z
N MET A 1 14.22 -4.04 3.88
CA MET A 1 13.08 -4.77 3.30
C MET A 1 11.77 -4.14 3.70
N GLY A 2 10.74 -4.22 2.84
CA GLY A 2 9.38 -3.81 3.14
C GLY A 2 8.48 -4.99 3.54
N HIS A 3 7.18 -4.85 3.24
CA HIS A 3 6.21 -5.93 3.38
C HIS A 3 6.20 -6.85 2.14
N ARG A 4 5.71 -8.08 2.31
CA ARG A 4 5.46 -9.00 1.19
C ARG A 4 4.44 -8.38 0.22
N MET A 5 4.59 -8.67 -1.08
CA MET A 5 3.85 -7.98 -2.14
C MET A 5 4.06 -6.45 -2.04
N SER A 6 5.33 -6.05 -1.81
CA SER A 6 5.74 -4.67 -1.65
C SER A 6 5.23 -3.80 -2.80
N ASP A 7 4.70 -2.65 -2.46
CA ASP A 7 4.20 -1.66 -3.41
C ASP A 7 5.21 -0.53 -3.66
N LEU A 8 4.77 0.54 -4.30
CA LEU A 8 5.65 1.67 -4.64
C LEU A 8 6.14 2.43 -3.41
N ASP A 9 5.40 2.43 -2.27
CA ASP A 9 5.89 3.09 -1.06
C ASP A 9 6.92 2.24 -0.34
N ALA A 10 6.66 0.94 -0.17
CA ALA A 10 7.62 0.00 0.40
C ALA A 10 8.94 -0.03 -0.38
N VAL A 11 8.88 -0.06 -1.72
CA VAL A 11 10.08 -0.11 -2.57
C VAL A 11 10.75 1.26 -2.65
N GLY A 12 10.01 2.35 -2.81
CA GLY A 12 10.54 3.71 -2.87
C GLY A 12 11.26 4.10 -1.58
N SER A 13 10.65 3.84 -0.42
CA SER A 13 11.28 4.07 0.88
C SER A 13 12.52 3.19 1.09
N ALA A 14 12.52 1.92 0.66
CA ALA A 14 13.69 1.05 0.71
C ALA A 14 14.85 1.59 -0.16
N ILE A 15 14.57 2.10 -1.36
CA ILE A 15 15.55 2.75 -2.25
C ILE A 15 16.15 3.99 -1.57
N GLY A 16 15.32 4.82 -0.96
CA GLY A 16 15.79 5.99 -0.21
C GLY A 16 16.71 5.61 0.96
N VAL A 17 16.36 4.55 1.72
CA VAL A 17 17.21 4.00 2.79
C VAL A 17 18.51 3.46 2.23
N LEU A 18 18.47 2.74 1.10
CA LEU A 18 19.68 2.27 0.41
C LEU A 18 20.62 3.45 0.07
N ARG A 19 20.05 4.56 -0.41
CA ARG A 19 20.83 5.78 -0.67
C ARG A 19 21.46 6.33 0.61
N ILE A 20 20.74 6.37 1.73
CA ILE A 20 21.31 6.78 3.04
C ILE A 20 22.50 5.90 3.41
N CYS A 21 22.38 4.57 3.25
CA CYS A 21 23.49 3.64 3.51
C CYS A 21 24.69 3.96 2.60
N LYS A 22 24.48 4.18 1.30
CA LYS A 22 25.55 4.56 0.37
C LYS A 22 26.22 5.89 0.75
N MET A 23 25.46 6.87 1.24
CA MET A 23 26.00 8.14 1.73
C MET A 23 26.84 7.99 3.00
N CYS A 24 26.62 6.93 3.76
CA CYS A 24 27.37 6.59 4.96
C CYS A 24 28.50 5.58 4.69
N ASP A 25 28.78 5.23 3.43
CA ASP A 25 29.74 4.19 3.02
C ASP A 25 29.47 2.81 3.66
N VAL A 26 28.19 2.52 3.90
CA VAL A 26 27.74 1.24 4.46
C VAL A 26 27.17 0.35 3.34
N PRO A 27 27.76 -0.85 3.12
CA PRO A 27 27.19 -1.80 2.17
C PRO A 27 25.77 -2.20 2.57
N ALA A 28 24.84 -2.14 1.62
CA ALA A 28 23.45 -2.50 1.86
C ALA A 28 22.80 -3.07 0.60
N VAL A 29 21.77 -3.87 0.82
CA VAL A 29 20.95 -4.47 -0.24
C VAL A 29 19.47 -4.36 0.14
N ILE A 30 18.60 -4.41 -0.85
CA ILE A 30 17.15 -4.47 -0.68
C ILE A 30 16.70 -5.91 -0.89
N ALA A 31 16.25 -6.56 0.19
CA ALA A 31 15.62 -7.88 0.10
C ALA A 31 14.19 -7.73 -0.44
N ILE A 32 13.93 -8.29 -1.62
CA ILE A 32 12.64 -8.18 -2.30
C ILE A 32 12.37 -9.40 -3.19
N ASN A 33 11.15 -9.89 -3.18
CA ASN A 33 10.67 -10.86 -4.15
C ASN A 33 10.16 -10.14 -5.41
N SER A 34 11.00 -10.06 -6.44
CA SER A 34 10.70 -9.35 -7.69
C SER A 34 9.52 -9.92 -8.47
N GLU A 35 9.15 -11.19 -8.25
CA GLU A 35 8.01 -11.82 -8.92
C GLU A 35 6.67 -11.53 -8.24
N ALA A 36 6.70 -11.23 -6.93
CA ALA A 36 5.51 -11.01 -6.14
C ALA A 36 5.23 -9.52 -5.84
N THR A 37 6.20 -8.64 -6.08
CA THR A 37 6.04 -7.20 -5.81
C THR A 37 5.01 -6.55 -6.73
N LEU A 38 4.27 -5.60 -6.17
CA LEU A 38 3.37 -4.72 -6.95
C LEU A 38 4.11 -3.54 -7.60
N ALA A 39 5.38 -3.31 -7.23
CA ALA A 39 6.23 -2.27 -7.79
C ALA A 39 7.08 -2.75 -8.99
N GLY A 40 6.63 -3.79 -9.71
CA GLY A 40 7.34 -4.36 -10.86
C GLY A 40 7.78 -3.32 -11.91
N PRO A 41 6.94 -2.36 -12.33
CA PRO A 41 7.35 -1.30 -13.25
C PRO A 41 8.51 -0.44 -12.73
N LEU A 42 8.54 -0.13 -11.42
CA LEU A 42 9.64 0.62 -10.80
C LEU A 42 10.93 -0.20 -10.79
N LEU A 43 10.88 -1.48 -10.37
CA LEU A 43 12.03 -2.37 -10.41
C LEU A 43 12.61 -2.50 -11.82
N LYS A 44 11.74 -2.67 -12.82
CA LYS A 44 12.16 -2.72 -14.22
C LYS A 44 12.90 -1.46 -14.64
N THR A 45 12.43 -0.28 -14.23
CA THR A 45 13.10 1.00 -14.55
C THR A 45 14.53 1.03 -13.98
N PHE A 46 14.75 0.52 -12.76
CA PHE A 46 16.09 0.41 -12.17
C PHE A 46 16.98 -0.61 -12.90
N LEU A 47 16.42 -1.75 -13.29
CA LEU A 47 17.13 -2.78 -14.05
C LEU A 47 17.56 -2.24 -15.42
N ASP A 48 16.66 -1.56 -16.14
CA ASP A 48 16.92 -0.99 -17.44
C ASP A 48 17.98 0.14 -17.37
N ALA A 49 18.07 0.84 -16.24
CA ALA A 49 19.10 1.84 -15.96
C ALA A 49 20.44 1.24 -15.49
N GLY A 50 20.54 -0.08 -15.29
CA GLY A 50 21.73 -0.75 -14.74
C GLY A 50 21.94 -0.53 -13.24
N GLU A 51 20.94 -0.02 -12.51
CA GLU A 51 20.98 0.26 -11.06
C GLU A 51 20.28 -0.82 -10.22
N GLY A 52 19.92 -1.95 -10.83
CA GLY A 52 19.14 -3.01 -10.19
C GLY A 52 19.95 -4.04 -9.38
N HIS A 53 21.27 -3.92 -9.30
CA HIS A 53 22.15 -4.92 -8.67
C HIS A 53 22.02 -5.02 -7.14
N ASP A 54 21.44 -4.02 -6.50
CA ASP A 54 21.19 -3.99 -5.03
C ASP A 54 19.85 -4.65 -4.65
N PHE A 55 19.00 -5.00 -5.61
CA PHE A 55 17.79 -5.77 -5.37
C PHE A 55 18.12 -7.25 -5.41
N ILE A 56 17.98 -7.93 -4.28
CA ILE A 56 18.28 -9.36 -4.19
C ILE A 56 17.12 -10.14 -3.58
N ALA A 57 16.97 -11.38 -4.01
CA ALA A 57 15.92 -12.25 -3.48
C ALA A 57 16.11 -12.51 -1.97
N PRO A 58 15.02 -12.70 -1.21
CA PRO A 58 15.12 -12.99 0.22
C PRO A 58 16.04 -14.14 0.58
N ASP A 59 16.03 -15.22 -0.20
CA ASP A 59 16.90 -16.38 0.03
C ASP A 59 18.37 -16.02 -0.15
N GLN A 60 18.72 -15.28 -1.19
CA GLN A 60 20.08 -14.78 -1.41
C GLN A 60 20.52 -13.79 -0.33
N THR A 61 19.57 -13.00 0.21
CA THR A 61 19.86 -12.09 1.33
C THR A 61 20.30 -12.86 2.57
N LEU A 62 19.76 -14.05 2.82
CA LEU A 62 20.16 -14.88 3.96
C LEU A 62 21.65 -15.26 3.95
N ASP A 63 22.28 -15.32 2.79
CA ASP A 63 23.70 -15.69 2.64
C ASP A 63 24.65 -14.55 3.00
N VAL A 64 24.18 -13.29 2.91
CA VAL A 64 25.00 -12.10 3.19
C VAL A 64 24.79 -11.54 4.61
N ILE A 65 23.84 -12.09 5.40
CA ILE A 65 23.59 -11.66 6.78
C ILE A 65 24.75 -12.09 7.70
N THR A 66 25.24 -11.14 8.44
CA THR A 66 26.26 -11.33 9.48
C THR A 66 25.72 -10.97 10.87
N PRO A 67 26.40 -11.31 11.97
CA PRO A 67 26.03 -10.87 13.32
C PRO A 67 25.95 -9.34 13.49
N ASN A 68 26.60 -8.59 12.60
CA ASN A 68 26.62 -7.12 12.60
C ASN A 68 25.59 -6.49 11.67
N THR A 69 24.84 -7.29 10.94
CA THR A 69 23.82 -6.78 10.02
C THR A 69 22.72 -6.00 10.78
N LEU A 70 22.39 -4.82 10.27
CA LEU A 70 21.24 -4.03 10.67
C LEU A 70 20.13 -4.26 9.65
N LEU A 71 19.00 -4.74 10.13
CA LEU A 71 17.79 -4.83 9.32
C LEU A 71 17.01 -3.53 9.42
N ILE A 72 16.75 -2.89 8.32
CA ILE A 72 15.84 -1.75 8.24
C ILE A 72 14.55 -2.21 7.55
N VAL A 73 13.47 -2.17 8.33
CA VAL A 73 12.12 -2.47 7.85
C VAL A 73 11.43 -1.15 7.52
N VAL A 74 10.85 -1.07 6.34
CA VAL A 74 10.14 0.10 5.87
C VAL A 74 8.70 -0.25 5.54
N ASP A 75 7.80 0.71 5.72
CA ASP A 75 6.39 0.65 5.33
C ASP A 75 5.60 -0.52 5.96
N THR A 76 6.10 -1.04 7.04
CA THR A 76 5.38 -1.98 7.90
C THR A 76 6.08 -2.15 9.23
N TYR A 77 5.30 -2.34 10.30
CA TYR A 77 5.81 -2.75 11.61
C TYR A 77 5.26 -4.12 12.04
N GLN A 78 4.44 -4.75 11.19
CA GLN A 78 3.80 -6.03 11.50
C GLN A 78 4.69 -7.18 11.06
N LYS A 79 5.09 -8.05 12.01
CA LYS A 79 5.94 -9.21 11.72
C LYS A 79 5.38 -10.10 10.62
N ARG A 80 4.08 -10.39 10.65
CA ARG A 80 3.41 -11.28 9.68
C ARG A 80 3.43 -10.77 8.24
N LEU A 81 3.62 -9.45 8.05
CA LEU A 81 3.62 -8.81 6.74
C LEU A 81 5.01 -8.66 6.14
N LEU A 82 6.08 -8.89 6.91
CA LEU A 82 7.45 -8.74 6.43
C LEU A 82 7.70 -9.55 5.16
N GLU A 83 8.51 -9.02 4.26
CA GLU A 83 8.96 -9.70 3.04
C GLU A 83 9.55 -11.08 3.35
N SER A 84 10.34 -11.20 4.43
CA SER A 84 10.90 -12.46 4.89
C SER A 84 10.97 -12.53 6.41
N GLN A 85 10.29 -13.52 6.99
CA GLN A 85 10.39 -13.84 8.42
C GLN A 85 11.79 -14.35 8.77
N GLN A 86 12.41 -15.13 7.89
CA GLN A 86 13.72 -15.72 8.12
C GLN A 86 14.83 -14.65 8.23
N ILE A 87 14.76 -13.59 7.39
CA ILE A 87 15.67 -12.45 7.48
C ILE A 87 15.49 -11.76 8.84
N TYR A 88 14.23 -11.51 9.24
CA TYR A 88 13.93 -10.87 10.52
C TYR A 88 14.47 -11.68 11.71
N GLU A 89 14.27 -12.99 11.71
CA GLU A 89 14.74 -13.88 12.79
C GLU A 89 16.26 -13.96 12.89
N LYS A 90 16.98 -13.86 11.77
CA LYS A 90 18.45 -13.83 11.75
C LYS A 90 19.06 -12.53 12.24
N CYS A 91 18.36 -11.40 12.10
CA CYS A 91 18.88 -10.08 12.42
C CYS A 91 18.58 -9.70 13.88
N LYS A 92 19.64 -9.41 14.65
CA LYS A 92 19.50 -9.01 16.07
C LYS A 92 19.17 -7.53 16.25
N ARG A 93 19.49 -6.70 15.27
CA ARG A 93 19.27 -5.26 15.29
C ARG A 93 18.26 -4.90 14.20
N VAL A 94 17.17 -4.29 14.60
CA VAL A 94 16.08 -3.95 13.70
C VAL A 94 15.73 -2.47 13.89
N VAL A 95 15.64 -1.75 12.78
CA VAL A 95 15.08 -0.40 12.71
C VAL A 95 13.77 -0.50 11.95
N VAL A 96 12.77 0.26 12.38
CA VAL A 96 11.46 0.34 11.70
C VAL A 96 11.20 1.78 11.31
N ILE A 97 10.82 2.00 10.05
CA ILE A 97 10.34 3.29 9.52
C ILE A 97 8.96 3.04 8.92
N ASP A 98 7.91 3.56 9.56
CA ASP A 98 6.53 3.25 9.18
C ASP A 98 5.57 4.37 9.54
N HIS A 99 4.49 4.49 8.76
CA HIS A 99 3.42 5.47 8.97
C HIS A 99 2.06 4.83 9.29
N HIS A 100 1.94 3.50 9.24
CA HIS A 100 0.69 2.80 9.51
C HIS A 100 0.28 2.90 10.99
N ARG A 101 -1.03 2.91 11.27
CA ARG A 101 -1.52 2.86 12.66
C ARG A 101 -1.10 1.56 13.32
N MET A 102 -0.58 1.65 14.56
CA MET A 102 -0.16 0.48 15.32
C MET A 102 -1.33 -0.48 15.57
N ALA A 103 -1.10 -1.76 15.27
CA ALA A 103 -1.99 -2.87 15.55
C ALA A 103 -1.25 -4.00 16.30
N VAL A 104 -1.99 -5.00 16.72
CA VAL A 104 -1.44 -6.18 17.39
C VAL A 104 -0.50 -6.96 16.45
N GLY A 105 0.59 -7.53 16.99
CA GLY A 105 1.56 -8.31 16.19
C GLY A 105 2.70 -7.49 15.59
N HIS A 106 3.03 -6.36 16.22
CA HIS A 106 4.15 -5.51 15.83
C HIS A 106 5.53 -6.16 16.13
N ILE A 107 6.56 -5.58 15.54
CA ILE A 107 7.96 -5.93 15.82
C ILE A 107 8.28 -5.54 17.27
N ASP A 108 8.67 -6.53 18.09
CA ASP A 108 9.00 -6.29 19.49
C ASP A 108 10.41 -5.74 19.63
N ASN A 109 10.58 -4.75 20.50
CA ASN A 109 11.87 -4.19 20.90
C ASN A 109 12.82 -3.87 19.74
N PRO A 110 12.40 -3.11 18.71
CA PRO A 110 13.33 -2.67 17.69
C PRO A 110 14.44 -1.81 18.29
N THR A 111 15.61 -1.82 17.67
CA THR A 111 16.74 -0.96 18.07
C THR A 111 16.38 0.53 17.96
N LEU A 112 15.57 0.86 16.94
CA LEU A 112 15.01 2.18 16.72
C LEU A 112 13.69 2.03 15.99
N ILE A 113 12.72 2.87 16.34
CA ILE A 113 11.46 3.01 15.60
C ILE A 113 11.27 4.49 15.24
N TYR A 114 11.10 4.74 13.95
CA TYR A 114 10.63 6.02 13.43
C TYR A 114 9.22 5.81 12.86
N HIS A 115 8.23 6.12 13.68
CA HIS A 115 6.82 5.83 13.39
C HIS A 115 5.99 7.10 13.53
N GLU A 116 5.41 7.54 12.41
CA GLU A 116 4.63 8.77 12.30
C GLU A 116 3.30 8.54 11.58
N PRO A 117 2.20 8.21 12.30
CA PRO A 117 0.90 7.90 11.68
C PRO A 117 0.24 9.07 10.94
N TYR A 118 0.80 10.27 11.05
CA TYR A 118 0.32 11.47 10.35
C TYR A 118 1.11 11.77 9.07
N ALA A 119 2.21 11.07 8.83
CA ALA A 119 2.92 11.12 7.56
C ALA A 119 2.07 10.45 6.48
N SER A 120 2.19 10.92 5.25
CA SER A 120 1.43 10.38 4.12
C SER A 120 1.91 9.00 3.68
N SER A 121 3.20 8.70 3.90
CA SER A 121 3.86 7.50 3.41
C SER A 121 5.22 7.28 4.10
N ALA A 122 5.76 6.07 4.05
CA ALA A 122 7.13 5.80 4.49
C ALA A 122 8.16 6.51 3.61
N SER A 123 7.86 6.71 2.33
CA SER A 123 8.69 7.50 1.40
C SER A 123 8.79 8.96 1.82
N GLU A 124 7.72 9.57 2.36
CA GLU A 124 7.79 10.92 2.96
C GLU A 124 8.79 10.95 4.11
N LEU A 125 8.69 10.00 5.05
CA LEU A 125 9.59 9.91 6.20
C LEU A 125 11.06 9.74 5.78
N VAL A 126 11.32 8.87 4.82
CA VAL A 126 12.68 8.64 4.30
C VAL A 126 13.19 9.86 3.53
N CYS A 127 12.31 10.56 2.78
CA CYS A 127 12.66 11.81 2.11
C CYS A 127 13.10 12.88 3.12
N GLU A 128 12.43 12.99 4.27
CA GLU A 128 12.84 13.90 5.34
C GLU A 128 14.23 13.53 5.89
N LEU A 129 14.48 12.24 6.17
CA LEU A 129 15.80 11.79 6.64
C LEU A 129 16.91 12.15 5.64
N LEU A 130 16.66 11.98 4.34
CA LEU A 130 17.61 12.32 3.27
C LEU A 130 17.99 13.80 3.27
N GLN A 131 17.09 14.70 3.66
CA GLN A 131 17.37 16.15 3.72
C GLN A 131 18.39 16.53 4.82
N PHE A 132 18.57 15.68 5.82
CA PHE A 132 19.57 15.86 6.88
C PHE A 132 20.91 15.22 6.55
N MET A 133 21.00 14.47 5.44
CA MET A 133 22.26 13.85 5.03
C MET A 133 23.22 14.89 4.41
N PRO A 134 24.54 14.63 4.40
CA PRO A 134 25.51 15.52 3.78
C PRO A 134 25.18 15.83 2.31
N LYS A 135 25.22 17.12 1.95
CA LYS A 135 24.79 17.59 0.61
C LYS A 135 25.67 17.12 -0.56
N GLU A 136 26.85 16.61 -0.28
CA GLU A 136 27.84 16.20 -1.28
C GLU A 136 27.43 14.94 -2.04
N ASN A 137 26.61 14.11 -1.43
CA ASN A 137 26.10 12.86 -2.00
C ASN A 137 24.59 12.94 -2.26
N ASN A 138 24.19 13.62 -3.32
CA ASN A 138 22.77 13.76 -3.68
C ASN A 138 22.16 12.43 -4.13
N ILE A 139 20.83 12.31 -3.95
CA ILE A 139 20.06 11.24 -4.57
C ILE A 139 20.03 11.42 -6.10
N THR A 140 19.96 10.31 -6.83
CA THR A 140 19.78 10.35 -8.29
C THR A 140 18.35 10.75 -8.66
N PRO A 141 18.10 11.26 -9.87
CA PRO A 141 16.73 11.54 -10.33
C PRO A 141 15.82 10.30 -10.28
N LEU A 142 16.38 9.11 -10.52
CA LEU A 142 15.64 7.85 -10.49
C LEU A 142 15.22 7.47 -9.06
N GLU A 143 16.10 7.64 -8.09
CA GLU A 143 15.78 7.41 -6.66
C GLU A 143 14.78 8.45 -6.15
N ALA A 144 14.91 9.70 -6.57
CA ALA A 144 13.92 10.74 -6.26
C ALA A 144 12.55 10.42 -6.85
N GLN A 145 12.50 9.85 -8.06
CA GLN A 145 11.28 9.40 -8.70
C GLN A 145 10.65 8.21 -7.95
N ALA A 146 11.46 7.28 -7.45
CA ALA A 146 10.97 6.14 -6.65
C ALA A 146 10.28 6.59 -5.36
N LEU A 147 10.90 7.52 -4.61
CA LEU A 147 10.29 8.11 -3.41
C LEU A 147 9.02 8.90 -3.74
N LEU A 148 9.02 9.67 -4.82
CA LEU A 148 7.83 10.40 -5.27
C LEU A 148 6.69 9.44 -5.65
N ALA A 149 7.02 8.29 -6.24
CA ALA A 149 6.02 7.27 -6.58
C ALA A 149 5.36 6.68 -5.32
N GLY A 150 6.12 6.42 -4.26
CA GLY A 150 5.57 6.00 -2.97
C GLY A 150 4.60 7.03 -2.40
N ILE A 151 5.02 8.30 -2.30
CA ILE A 151 4.15 9.39 -1.86
C ILE A 151 2.88 9.48 -2.73
N MET A 152 3.00 9.40 -4.05
CA MET A 152 1.85 9.47 -4.97
C MET A 152 0.90 8.29 -4.82
N LEU A 153 1.41 7.09 -4.51
CA LEU A 153 0.58 5.91 -4.27
C LEU A 153 -0.34 6.13 -3.07
N ASP A 154 0.22 6.41 -1.92
CA ASP A 154 -0.49 6.48 -0.65
C ASP A 154 -1.39 7.70 -0.54
N THR A 155 -1.01 8.78 -1.21
CA THR A 155 -1.83 10.00 -1.27
C THR A 155 -2.85 10.01 -2.41
N ARG A 156 -2.93 8.95 -3.20
CA ARG A 156 -3.72 8.94 -4.46
C ARG A 156 -3.44 10.19 -5.30
N SER A 157 -2.17 10.38 -5.65
CA SER A 157 -1.71 11.56 -6.39
C SER A 157 -2.07 12.88 -5.70
N PHE A 158 -1.78 12.97 -4.39
CA PHE A 158 -2.02 14.15 -3.54
C PHE A 158 -3.49 14.49 -3.28
N ALA A 159 -4.40 13.53 -3.40
CA ALA A 159 -5.81 13.72 -3.13
C ALA A 159 -6.19 13.42 -1.65
N LEU A 160 -5.46 12.52 -0.98
CA LEU A 160 -5.77 12.05 0.38
C LEU A 160 -4.54 12.05 1.27
N HIS A 161 -4.76 12.22 2.60
CA HIS A 161 -3.72 12.13 3.63
C HIS A 161 -2.50 13.03 3.40
N VAL A 162 -2.72 14.22 2.83
CA VAL A 162 -1.66 15.17 2.48
C VAL A 162 -1.54 16.22 3.56
N GLY A 163 -0.31 16.42 4.04
CA GLY A 163 0.06 17.52 4.92
C GLY A 163 1.04 18.49 4.25
N VAL A 164 1.43 19.54 4.97
CA VAL A 164 2.48 20.46 4.49
C VAL A 164 3.77 19.71 4.22
N ARG A 165 4.17 18.80 5.12
CA ARG A 165 5.37 17.95 5.01
C ARG A 165 5.38 17.13 3.71
N THR A 166 4.22 16.60 3.30
CA THR A 166 4.07 15.85 2.05
C THR A 166 4.41 16.69 0.83
N PHE A 167 3.92 17.95 0.78
CA PHE A 167 4.23 18.86 -0.31
C PHE A 167 5.70 19.33 -0.28
N GLU A 168 6.26 19.55 0.90
CA GLU A 168 7.68 19.87 1.08
C GLU A 168 8.58 18.74 0.58
N ALA A 169 8.27 17.49 0.95
CA ALA A 169 8.96 16.30 0.44
C ALA A 169 8.85 16.20 -1.08
N ALA A 170 7.66 16.35 -1.65
CA ALA A 170 7.44 16.31 -3.09
C ALA A 170 8.20 17.44 -3.82
N ALA A 171 8.21 18.66 -3.28
CA ALA A 171 8.95 19.78 -3.84
C ALA A 171 10.47 19.53 -3.80
N TRP A 172 10.96 18.97 -2.70
CA TRP A 172 12.37 18.61 -2.59
C TRP A 172 12.75 17.52 -3.62
N LEU A 173 11.96 16.44 -3.72
CA LEU A 173 12.19 15.37 -4.71
C LEU A 173 12.15 15.92 -6.15
N ARG A 174 11.22 16.83 -6.41
CA ARG A 174 11.15 17.53 -7.71
C ARG A 174 12.42 18.33 -8.01
N SER A 175 12.99 18.98 -7.00
CA SER A 175 14.27 19.70 -7.12
C SER A 175 15.46 18.76 -7.37
N ARG A 176 15.34 17.48 -7.04
CA ARG A 176 16.33 16.42 -7.28
C ARG A 176 16.14 15.69 -8.60
N GLY A 177 15.21 16.14 -9.43
CA GLY A 177 15.03 15.65 -10.80
C GLY A 177 13.85 14.71 -10.99
N ALA A 178 13.11 14.33 -9.93
CA ALA A 178 11.89 13.56 -10.10
C ALA A 178 10.90 14.31 -11.01
N GLN A 179 10.33 13.62 -11.99
CA GLN A 179 9.32 14.16 -12.90
C GLN A 179 7.98 13.53 -12.60
N THR A 180 6.96 14.33 -12.29
CA THR A 180 5.62 13.83 -11.99
C THR A 180 4.98 13.07 -13.16
N ALA A 181 5.28 13.48 -14.40
CA ALA A 181 4.81 12.79 -15.59
C ALA A 181 5.39 11.38 -15.71
N ASP A 182 6.70 11.22 -15.52
CA ASP A 182 7.38 9.93 -15.58
C ASP A 182 6.96 9.03 -14.40
N THR A 183 6.83 9.63 -13.21
CA THR A 183 6.31 8.93 -12.03
C THR A 183 4.91 8.39 -12.29
N LYS A 184 4.05 9.14 -12.99
CA LYS A 184 2.70 8.70 -13.32
C LYS A 184 2.69 7.46 -14.23
N LEU A 185 3.70 7.26 -15.08
CA LEU A 185 3.80 6.08 -15.93
C LEU A 185 3.94 4.78 -15.12
N LEU A 186 4.46 4.84 -13.88
CA LEU A 186 4.55 3.69 -12.99
C LEU A 186 3.18 3.16 -12.52
N PHE A 187 2.12 3.95 -12.67
CA PHE A 187 0.74 3.60 -12.35
C PHE A 187 -0.08 3.17 -13.56
N ASN A 188 0.55 3.07 -14.73
CA ASN A 188 -0.16 2.61 -15.92
C ASN A 188 -0.54 1.13 -15.77
N THR A 189 -1.71 0.80 -16.26
CA THR A 189 -2.26 -0.56 -16.29
C THR A 189 -2.29 -1.08 -17.72
N SER A 190 -2.36 -2.38 -17.90
CA SER A 190 -2.58 -2.97 -19.22
C SER A 190 -3.99 -2.62 -19.75
N LYS A 191 -4.19 -2.81 -21.06
CA LYS A 191 -5.51 -2.62 -21.67
C LYS A 191 -6.52 -3.60 -21.07
N GLU A 192 -6.10 -4.82 -20.84
CA GLU A 192 -6.92 -5.91 -20.28
C GLU A 192 -7.35 -5.58 -18.85
N GLU A 193 -6.44 -5.08 -18.00
CA GLU A 193 -6.76 -4.62 -16.64
C GLU A 193 -7.72 -3.42 -16.66
N TYR A 194 -7.51 -2.50 -17.60
CA TYR A 194 -8.40 -1.34 -17.78
C TYR A 194 -9.81 -1.78 -18.17
N GLU A 195 -9.94 -2.69 -19.14
CA GLU A 195 -11.23 -3.23 -19.61
C GLU A 195 -11.95 -3.99 -18.49
N ALA A 196 -11.24 -4.87 -17.75
CA ALA A 196 -11.80 -5.59 -16.62
C ALA A 196 -12.30 -4.64 -15.53
N ARG A 197 -11.52 -3.60 -15.21
CA ARG A 197 -11.90 -2.55 -14.26
C ARG A 197 -13.13 -1.77 -14.72
N ALA A 198 -13.18 -1.40 -16.00
CA ALA A 198 -14.33 -0.67 -16.58
C ALA A 198 -15.62 -1.51 -16.51
N HIS A 199 -15.56 -2.79 -16.80
CA HIS A 199 -16.70 -3.69 -16.66
C HIS A 199 -17.21 -3.81 -15.23
N ILE A 200 -16.30 -3.88 -14.25
CA ILE A 200 -16.70 -3.89 -12.84
C ILE A 200 -17.40 -2.58 -12.47
N VAL A 201 -16.85 -1.44 -12.88
CA VAL A 201 -17.43 -0.12 -12.58
C VAL A 201 -18.80 0.03 -13.26
N GLU A 202 -18.96 -0.45 -14.50
CA GLU A 202 -20.23 -0.42 -15.24
C GLU A 202 -21.32 -1.26 -14.56
N SER A 203 -20.96 -2.39 -13.96
CA SER A 203 -21.90 -3.29 -13.25
C SER A 203 -22.40 -2.72 -11.92
N ALA A 204 -21.83 -1.61 -11.45
CA ALA A 204 -22.13 -1.07 -10.14
C ALA A 204 -23.51 -0.45 -10.04
N TYR A 205 -24.15 -0.64 -8.91
CA TYR A 205 -25.36 0.08 -8.53
C TYR A 205 -25.20 0.76 -7.16
N ILE A 206 -26.04 1.75 -6.89
CA ILE A 206 -25.98 2.52 -5.63
C ILE A 206 -27.01 1.98 -4.64
N TYR A 207 -26.55 1.64 -3.43
CA TYR A 207 -27.37 1.20 -2.31
C TYR A 207 -27.04 2.01 -1.05
N LYS A 208 -27.98 2.84 -0.59
CA LYS A 208 -27.84 3.68 0.62
C LYS A 208 -26.53 4.49 0.68
N GLY A 209 -26.15 5.10 -0.46
CA GLY A 209 -24.89 5.86 -0.57
C GLY A 209 -23.64 5.01 -0.71
N CYS A 210 -23.78 3.71 -0.88
CA CYS A 210 -22.68 2.78 -1.18
C CYS A 210 -22.79 2.28 -2.61
N ALA A 211 -21.70 2.29 -3.38
CA ALA A 211 -21.62 1.62 -4.66
C ALA A 211 -21.28 0.15 -4.46
N ILE A 212 -22.07 -0.75 -5.01
CA ILE A 212 -21.83 -2.20 -4.96
C ILE A 212 -21.65 -2.69 -6.40
N ALA A 213 -20.53 -3.37 -6.66
CA ALA A 213 -20.24 -4.00 -7.94
C ALA A 213 -19.94 -5.48 -7.76
N LEU A 214 -20.46 -6.30 -8.65
CA LEU A 214 -20.25 -7.73 -8.65
C LEU A 214 -19.61 -8.14 -9.98
N SER A 215 -18.65 -9.04 -9.94
CA SER A 215 -18.00 -9.57 -11.14
C SER A 215 -17.72 -11.06 -10.99
N GLU A 216 -17.83 -11.77 -12.09
CA GLU A 216 -17.35 -13.15 -12.20
C GLU A 216 -15.82 -13.21 -11.99
N GLU A 217 -15.28 -14.43 -11.95
CA GLU A 217 -13.86 -14.64 -11.73
C GLU A 217 -13.02 -13.91 -12.79
N LEU A 218 -12.01 -13.17 -12.30
CA LEU A 218 -11.04 -12.49 -13.15
C LEU A 218 -9.88 -13.42 -13.48
N ASP A 219 -9.24 -13.17 -14.62
CA ASP A 219 -8.05 -13.90 -15.04
C ASP A 219 -6.92 -13.84 -14.00
N ALA A 220 -6.06 -14.87 -14.01
CA ALA A 220 -4.91 -14.94 -13.12
C ALA A 220 -3.99 -13.73 -13.32
N GLY A 221 -3.65 -13.06 -12.22
CA GLY A 221 -2.82 -11.83 -12.24
C GLY A 221 -3.61 -10.53 -12.06
N MET A 222 -4.93 -10.53 -12.26
CA MET A 222 -5.76 -9.32 -12.13
C MET A 222 -6.17 -8.96 -10.69
N ASN A 223 -5.45 -9.41 -9.68
CA ASN A 223 -5.78 -9.15 -8.27
C ASN A 223 -5.83 -7.66 -7.91
N VAL A 224 -5.08 -6.82 -8.64
CA VAL A 224 -5.06 -5.37 -8.43
C VAL A 224 -6.31 -4.65 -8.98
N VAL A 225 -7.06 -5.28 -9.86
CA VAL A 225 -8.24 -4.70 -10.51
C VAL A 225 -9.35 -4.41 -9.49
N LEU A 226 -9.56 -5.31 -8.51
CA LEU A 226 -10.58 -5.12 -7.47
C LEU A 226 -10.42 -3.82 -6.68
N PRO A 227 -9.26 -3.60 -6.02
CA PRO A 227 -9.06 -2.37 -5.25
C PRO A 227 -9.07 -1.12 -6.13
N MET A 228 -8.65 -1.23 -7.39
CA MET A 228 -8.70 -0.10 -8.35
C MET A 228 -10.14 0.24 -8.73
N ALA A 229 -10.97 -0.75 -9.06
CA ALA A 229 -12.40 -0.55 -9.34
C ALA A 229 -13.13 0.06 -8.14
N ALA A 230 -12.84 -0.43 -6.92
CA ALA A 230 -13.41 0.14 -5.71
C ALA A 230 -13.00 1.62 -5.50
N ASN A 231 -11.79 2.01 -5.88
CA ASN A 231 -11.37 3.41 -5.85
C ASN A 231 -12.10 4.25 -6.90
N ASP A 232 -12.27 3.73 -8.12
CA ASP A 232 -12.97 4.45 -9.19
C ASP A 232 -14.44 4.73 -8.81
N LEU A 233 -15.12 3.77 -8.19
CA LEU A 233 -16.50 3.93 -7.72
C LEU A 233 -16.67 5.06 -6.69
N LEU A 234 -15.64 5.38 -5.91
CA LEU A 234 -15.67 6.52 -4.99
C LEU A 234 -15.64 7.89 -5.70
N THR A 235 -15.32 7.92 -6.99
CA THR A 235 -15.36 9.18 -7.77
C THR A 235 -16.78 9.56 -8.21
N ILE A 236 -17.75 8.67 -8.01
CA ILE A 236 -19.16 8.89 -8.39
C ILE A 236 -19.82 9.78 -7.32
N ASN A 237 -20.48 10.84 -7.76
CA ASN A 237 -21.18 11.74 -6.87
C ASN A 237 -22.24 11.01 -6.00
N GLY A 238 -22.22 11.26 -4.70
CA GLY A 238 -23.15 10.66 -3.75
C GLY A 238 -22.78 9.26 -3.28
N VAL A 239 -21.56 8.78 -3.61
CA VAL A 239 -20.99 7.54 -3.09
C VAL A 239 -20.08 7.82 -1.91
N ASP A 240 -20.45 7.34 -0.74
CA ASP A 240 -19.69 7.45 0.51
C ASP A 240 -18.70 6.29 0.69
N ALA A 241 -19.06 5.11 0.18
CA ALA A 241 -18.24 3.90 0.21
C ALA A 241 -18.51 3.02 -1.01
N SER A 242 -17.57 2.17 -1.36
CA SER A 242 -17.67 1.20 -2.45
C SER A 242 -17.32 -0.20 -1.97
N PHE A 243 -18.01 -1.19 -2.53
CA PHE A 243 -17.80 -2.61 -2.29
C PHE A 243 -17.75 -3.32 -3.63
N VAL A 244 -16.61 -3.92 -3.94
CA VAL A 244 -16.41 -4.71 -5.16
C VAL A 244 -16.23 -6.16 -4.73
N ALA A 245 -17.11 -7.04 -5.20
CA ALA A 245 -17.08 -8.47 -4.92
C ALA A 245 -16.81 -9.24 -6.22
N VAL A 246 -15.79 -10.12 -6.20
CA VAL A 246 -15.40 -10.93 -7.35
C VAL A 246 -15.34 -12.39 -6.95
N ALA A 247 -15.97 -13.25 -7.76
CA ALA A 247 -15.87 -14.70 -7.58
C ALA A 247 -14.42 -15.17 -7.73
N LYS A 248 -13.97 -16.08 -6.87
CA LYS A 248 -12.61 -16.63 -6.95
C LYS A 248 -12.54 -18.01 -6.27
N ASN A 249 -12.15 -19.03 -7.04
CA ASN A 249 -11.89 -20.39 -6.50
C ASN A 249 -13.01 -20.94 -5.61
N GLY A 250 -14.27 -20.81 -6.01
CA GLY A 250 -15.43 -21.29 -5.24
C GLY A 250 -15.82 -20.41 -4.06
N GLY A 251 -15.26 -19.23 -3.93
CA GLY A 251 -15.60 -18.21 -2.94
C GLY A 251 -15.70 -16.83 -3.55
N VAL A 252 -15.71 -15.80 -2.73
CA VAL A 252 -15.80 -14.39 -3.16
C VAL A 252 -14.76 -13.54 -2.43
N ASN A 253 -13.97 -12.81 -3.20
CA ASN A 253 -13.08 -11.76 -2.69
C ASN A 253 -13.80 -10.42 -2.72
N ILE A 254 -13.76 -9.70 -1.61
CA ILE A 254 -14.37 -8.38 -1.45
C ILE A 254 -13.28 -7.35 -1.20
N SER A 255 -13.33 -6.24 -1.95
CA SER A 255 -12.55 -5.04 -1.67
C SER A 255 -13.50 -3.88 -1.37
N ALA A 256 -13.30 -3.21 -0.24
CA ALA A 256 -14.10 -2.06 0.16
C ALA A 256 -13.24 -0.82 0.33
N ARG A 257 -13.80 0.32 -0.03
CA ARG A 257 -13.16 1.65 0.07
C ARG A 257 -14.16 2.67 0.60
N SER A 258 -13.65 3.70 1.28
CA SER A 258 -14.44 4.85 1.76
C SER A 258 -13.60 6.12 1.72
N MET A 259 -14.29 7.26 1.67
CA MET A 259 -13.68 8.59 1.88
C MET A 259 -13.70 9.02 3.36
N GLY A 260 -13.98 8.11 4.29
CA GLY A 260 -14.01 8.37 5.73
C GLY A 260 -15.40 8.58 6.32
N ALA A 261 -16.44 8.75 5.49
CA ALA A 261 -17.83 8.88 5.94
C ALA A 261 -18.39 7.58 6.53
N LEU A 262 -17.93 6.43 6.02
CA LEU A 262 -18.23 5.10 6.55
C LEU A 262 -16.94 4.38 6.94
N ASN A 263 -17.00 3.60 8.03
CA ASN A 263 -15.92 2.69 8.40
C ASN A 263 -16.14 1.33 7.71
N VAL A 264 -15.45 1.12 6.59
CA VAL A 264 -15.58 -0.13 5.82
C VAL A 264 -15.00 -1.34 6.54
N GLN A 265 -14.07 -1.16 7.48
CA GLN A 265 -13.58 -2.23 8.32
C GLN A 265 -14.71 -2.82 9.18
N VAL A 266 -15.45 -1.97 9.89
CA VAL A 266 -16.56 -2.38 10.76
C VAL A 266 -17.65 -3.11 9.95
N ILE A 267 -17.84 -2.73 8.68
CA ILE A 267 -18.82 -3.38 7.79
C ILE A 267 -18.31 -4.77 7.36
N LEU A 268 -17.02 -4.96 7.13
CA LEU A 268 -16.48 -6.24 6.65
C LEU A 268 -16.01 -7.20 7.77
N GLU A 269 -15.74 -6.72 8.99
CA GLU A 269 -15.34 -7.58 10.12
C GLU A 269 -16.32 -8.73 10.41
N PRO A 270 -17.66 -8.53 10.43
CA PRO A 270 -18.61 -9.63 10.62
C PRO A 270 -18.61 -10.67 9.49
N LEU A 271 -18.04 -10.31 8.35
CA LEU A 271 -17.84 -11.19 7.19
C LEU A 271 -16.47 -11.90 7.21
N GLY A 272 -15.73 -11.80 8.31
CA GLY A 272 -14.37 -12.35 8.44
C GLY A 272 -13.30 -11.51 7.75
N GLY A 273 -13.63 -10.28 7.38
CA GLY A 273 -12.72 -9.32 6.76
C GLY A 273 -11.86 -8.54 7.76
N GLY A 274 -11.04 -7.66 7.24
CA GLY A 274 -10.19 -6.77 8.02
C GLY A 274 -9.70 -5.59 7.19
N GLY A 275 -9.06 -4.64 7.86
CA GLY A 275 -8.56 -3.43 7.23
C GLY A 275 -8.52 -2.25 8.20
N HIS A 276 -8.92 -1.09 7.73
CA HIS A 276 -9.09 0.13 8.52
C HIS A 276 -10.26 0.99 7.98
N LEU A 277 -10.47 2.15 8.59
CA LEU A 277 -11.60 3.05 8.30
C LEU A 277 -11.93 3.20 6.81
N MET A 278 -10.91 3.40 5.96
CA MET A 278 -11.11 3.75 4.55
C MET A 278 -10.82 2.62 3.57
N MET A 279 -10.18 1.55 4.02
CA MET A 279 -9.84 0.39 3.19
C MET A 279 -10.04 -0.90 3.99
N ALA A 280 -10.76 -1.84 3.42
CA ALA A 280 -10.94 -3.16 4.00
C ALA A 280 -11.09 -4.22 2.89
N GLY A 281 -10.85 -5.47 3.25
CA GLY A 281 -11.05 -6.62 2.37
C GLY A 281 -11.60 -7.81 3.15
N ALA A 282 -12.27 -8.70 2.46
CA ALA A 282 -12.76 -9.97 3.00
C ALA A 282 -12.64 -11.09 1.96
N GLN A 283 -12.49 -12.32 2.43
CA GLN A 283 -12.56 -13.52 1.60
C GLN A 283 -13.65 -14.42 2.16
N LEU A 284 -14.70 -14.63 1.37
CA LEU A 284 -15.79 -15.54 1.72
C LEU A 284 -15.55 -16.89 1.04
N HIS A 285 -15.46 -17.94 1.84
CA HIS A 285 -15.34 -19.32 1.34
C HIS A 285 -16.71 -19.92 1.15
N ASP A 286 -16.87 -20.82 0.18
CA ASP A 286 -18.12 -21.53 -0.12
C ASP A 286 -19.33 -20.58 -0.23
N CYS A 287 -19.15 -19.49 -0.99
CA CYS A 287 -20.10 -18.39 -1.08
C CYS A 287 -20.31 -18.00 -2.54
N THR A 288 -21.55 -17.79 -2.96
CA THR A 288 -21.89 -17.25 -4.27
C THR A 288 -21.81 -15.72 -4.27
N LEU A 289 -21.74 -15.09 -5.46
CA LEU A 289 -21.78 -13.62 -5.58
C LEU A 289 -23.09 -13.05 -5.00
N GLN A 290 -24.23 -13.72 -5.19
CA GLN A 290 -25.52 -13.31 -4.64
C GLN A 290 -25.56 -13.38 -3.12
N ASP A 291 -24.95 -14.43 -2.52
CA ASP A 291 -24.84 -14.53 -1.06
C ASP A 291 -23.93 -13.42 -0.52
N ALA A 292 -22.80 -13.14 -1.19
CA ALA A 292 -21.90 -12.07 -0.82
C ALA A 292 -22.57 -10.70 -0.90
N GLU A 293 -23.32 -10.42 -1.98
CA GLU A 293 -24.12 -9.22 -2.12
C GLU A 293 -25.11 -9.04 -0.97
N THR A 294 -25.87 -10.08 -0.69
CA THR A 294 -26.87 -10.08 0.39
C THR A 294 -26.20 -9.73 1.73
N ARG A 295 -25.12 -10.41 2.05
CA ARG A 295 -24.35 -10.16 3.30
C ARG A 295 -23.78 -8.74 3.36
N ILE A 296 -23.23 -8.21 2.26
CA ILE A 296 -22.72 -6.83 2.20
C ILE A 296 -23.87 -5.85 2.49
N ARG A 297 -25.03 -6.01 1.86
CA ARG A 297 -26.20 -5.13 2.08
C ARG A 297 -26.71 -5.20 3.51
N GLU A 298 -26.81 -6.39 4.11
CA GLU A 298 -27.18 -6.57 5.51
C GLU A 298 -26.23 -5.81 6.45
N GLN A 299 -24.92 -5.91 6.23
CA GLN A 299 -23.94 -5.19 7.07
C GLN A 299 -23.99 -3.67 6.86
N ILE A 300 -24.25 -3.20 5.65
CA ILE A 300 -24.50 -1.77 5.39
C ILE A 300 -25.74 -1.30 6.16
N ASP A 301 -26.82 -2.10 6.17
CA ASP A 301 -28.06 -1.77 6.86
C ASP A 301 -27.87 -1.68 8.39
N ILE A 302 -27.15 -2.66 8.97
CA ILE A 302 -26.80 -2.66 10.39
C ILE A 302 -25.97 -1.43 10.74
N TYR A 303 -24.97 -1.13 9.92
CA TYR A 303 -24.08 0.03 10.15
C TYR A 303 -24.86 1.36 10.08
N ARG A 304 -25.70 1.55 9.04
CA ARG A 304 -26.51 2.77 8.89
C ARG A 304 -27.55 2.92 10.01
N ALA A 305 -28.17 1.84 10.47
CA ALA A 305 -29.08 1.88 11.62
C ALA A 305 -28.36 2.28 12.92
N ALA A 306 -27.16 1.76 13.17
CA ALA A 306 -26.35 2.13 14.32
C ALA A 306 -25.92 3.61 14.26
N GLN A 307 -25.54 4.10 13.07
CA GLN A 307 -25.15 5.49 12.85
C GLN A 307 -26.34 6.46 13.12
N ALA A 308 -27.55 6.12 12.66
CA ALA A 308 -28.75 6.91 12.91
C ALA A 308 -29.09 6.97 14.40
N ALA A 309 -29.02 5.85 15.11
CA ALA A 309 -29.27 5.79 16.56
C ALA A 309 -28.28 6.63 17.37
N GLN A 310 -27.01 6.69 16.96
CA GLN A 310 -25.99 7.54 17.59
C GLN A 310 -26.25 9.04 17.37
N GLN A 311 -26.73 9.42 16.18
CA GLN A 311 -27.07 10.81 15.85
C GLN A 311 -28.31 11.28 16.64
N ASP A 312 -29.30 10.42 16.83
CA ASP A 312 -30.50 10.74 17.62
C ASP A 312 -30.18 10.85 19.12
N ALA A 313 -29.25 10.03 19.63
CA ALA A 313 -28.81 10.09 21.02
C ALA A 313 -27.91 11.34 21.34
N ALA A 314 -27.33 11.94 20.31
CA ALA A 314 -26.48 13.13 20.45
C ALA A 314 -27.25 14.46 20.30
N ARG A 315 -28.53 14.42 19.94
CA ARG A 315 -29.48 15.55 19.87
C ARG A 315 -30.29 15.70 21.15
#